data_f62957e944a4c3874b90909749fc2894
#
_entry.id   f62957e944a4c3874b90909749fc2894
#
_cell.length_a   1.000
_cell.length_b   1.000
_cell.length_c   1.000
_cell.angle_alpha   90.00
_cell.angle_beta   90.00
_cell.angle_gamma   90.00
#
_symmetry.space_group_name_H-M   'P 1'
#
loop_
_entity.id
_entity.type
_entity.pdbx_description
1 polymer ?
#
loop_
_entity_poly.entity_id
_entity_poly.type
_entity_poly.pdbx_seq_one_letter_code
_entity_poly.pdbx_strand_id
1 'polypeptide(L)'
;VAFHFSRPARARLAAGAVLSALALSAAGCSLSGDDEPTPDAAASDGSTSGGDVVLVTHDSFSLPKKLIRAFESETGYTVVHTPAGDGGELTSKLELTADHPLGDVAFGVDNTFAASALDAGVFAPYDAALPAGADQYRLPGDEEHALTPVDTGEVCVNVDTAWFAERDLAPPADLDDLTDPAYEGLFVTPAATTSTPGMAFLLATIGQYGEGWTDYWSDLLANDAAIVKGWEDAYYVDFTYSGGDRPIVLSYDTSPAFTVEGGKTSTAALLDTCFRQVEYAGVLEGAANPDGARALVDWLLSPEVQAALPTSMYVFPVDADVALPKQWAAFAQQPTSTLEVAPDEIAENRRDWLSTWTELTSR
;
A
#
# COMPACT_ATOMS: atom_id res chain seq x y z
N VAL A 1 8.67 -19.62 -4.26
CA VAL A 1 9.98 -19.61 -3.60
C VAL A 1 9.70 -19.27 -2.15
N ALA A 2 9.75 -20.26 -1.26
CA ALA A 2 9.47 -20.08 0.16
C ALA A 2 10.59 -19.24 0.80
N PHE A 3 10.26 -18.08 1.31
CA PHE A 3 11.17 -17.30 2.16
C PHE A 3 11.17 -17.87 3.57
N HIS A 4 12.26 -18.52 3.94
CA HIS A 4 12.54 -18.92 5.32
C HIS A 4 13.08 -17.71 6.09
N PHE A 5 12.29 -17.16 6.98
CA PHE A 5 12.77 -16.18 7.95
C PHE A 5 13.43 -16.88 9.11
N SER A 6 14.78 -16.80 9.18
CA SER A 6 15.57 -17.25 10.32
C SER A 6 15.51 -16.18 11.42
N ARG A 7 15.09 -16.57 12.62
CA ARG A 7 15.06 -15.71 13.83
C ARG A 7 16.47 -15.23 14.18
N PRO A 8 16.71 -13.94 14.47
CA PRO A 8 18.00 -13.48 14.97
C PRO A 8 18.17 -13.82 16.45
N ALA A 9 19.29 -14.47 16.78
CA ALA A 9 19.73 -14.71 18.13
C ALA A 9 20.18 -13.40 18.80
N ARG A 10 19.71 -13.14 20.02
CA ARG A 10 20.12 -11.99 20.84
C ARG A 10 21.59 -12.09 21.22
N ALA A 11 22.46 -11.27 20.63
CA ALA A 11 23.84 -11.09 21.08
C ALA A 11 23.92 -9.89 22.04
N ARG A 12 24.44 -10.13 23.24
CA ARG A 12 24.75 -9.10 24.24
C ARG A 12 26.02 -8.37 23.81
N LEU A 13 25.95 -7.05 23.61
CA LEU A 13 27.11 -6.20 23.38
C LEU A 13 27.68 -5.71 24.71
N ALA A 14 28.96 -5.98 24.90
CA ALA A 14 29.80 -5.41 25.95
C ALA A 14 30.37 -4.07 25.47
N ALA A 15 30.33 -3.06 26.34
CA ALA A 15 30.87 -1.74 26.12
C ALA A 15 32.42 -1.76 26.17
N GLY A 16 33.06 -1.14 25.17
CA GLY A 16 34.49 -0.82 25.18
C GLY A 16 34.71 0.61 24.67
N ALA A 17 35.08 1.50 25.57
CA ALA A 17 35.47 2.87 25.27
C ALA A 17 36.92 2.91 24.81
N VAL A 18 37.21 3.60 23.69
CA VAL A 18 38.57 4.06 23.33
C VAL A 18 38.51 5.49 22.85
N LEU A 19 39.19 6.37 23.61
CA LEU A 19 39.58 7.70 23.25
C LEU A 19 40.83 7.67 22.34
N SER A 20 40.90 8.52 21.31
CA SER A 20 42.17 9.08 20.76
C SER A 20 41.84 10.22 19.80
N ALA A 21 42.05 11.45 20.18
CA ALA A 21 43.20 12.35 19.98
C ALA A 21 43.26 13.06 18.59
N LEU A 22 43.08 14.42 18.67
CA LEU A 22 43.26 15.41 17.61
C LEU A 22 44.71 15.45 17.08
N ALA A 23 44.85 15.74 15.78
CA ALA A 23 46.03 16.46 15.26
C ALA A 23 45.59 17.46 14.19
N LEU A 24 45.74 18.75 14.52
CA LEU A 24 45.76 19.86 13.59
C LEU A 24 47.11 19.90 12.84
N SER A 25 47.08 20.20 11.55
CA SER A 25 48.23 20.76 10.86
C SER A 25 47.77 21.83 9.85
N ALA A 26 48.23 23.02 10.06
CA ALA A 26 47.99 24.22 9.24
C ALA A 26 49.17 24.51 8.30
N ALA A 27 48.86 25.21 7.23
CA ALA A 27 49.62 26.19 6.49
C ALA A 27 50.59 25.76 5.39
N GLY A 28 50.44 26.45 4.26
CA GLY A 28 51.42 26.60 3.20
C GLY A 28 50.86 27.31 1.97
N CYS A 29 50.86 28.65 1.98
CA CYS A 29 50.70 29.47 0.76
C CYS A 29 51.99 29.47 -0.05
N SER A 30 51.93 29.39 -1.37
CA SER A 30 52.89 29.99 -2.29
C SER A 30 52.22 30.40 -3.58
N LEU A 31 52.47 31.65 -3.95
CA LEU A 31 52.07 32.33 -5.18
C LEU A 31 53.00 31.98 -6.36
N SER A 32 52.43 32.16 -7.54
CA SER A 32 52.96 32.65 -8.82
C SER A 32 53.32 31.63 -9.89
N GLY A 33 52.76 31.92 -11.07
CA GLY A 33 53.13 31.37 -12.37
C GLY A 33 51.97 31.45 -13.37
N ASP A 34 51.92 32.55 -14.18
CA ASP A 34 51.05 32.68 -15.37
C ASP A 34 51.45 31.63 -16.39
N ASP A 35 50.45 30.86 -16.86
CA ASP A 35 50.39 30.28 -18.20
C ASP A 35 48.94 29.88 -18.46
N GLU A 36 48.31 30.57 -19.42
CA GLU A 36 47.02 30.19 -19.97
C GLU A 36 47.14 28.87 -20.76
N PRO A 37 46.34 27.85 -20.47
CA PRO A 37 46.01 26.84 -21.47
C PRO A 37 44.62 27.09 -22.00
N THR A 38 44.54 27.16 -23.33
CA THR A 38 43.33 27.03 -24.14
C THR A 38 42.38 25.96 -23.62
N PRO A 39 41.05 26.19 -23.62
CA PRO A 39 40.11 25.17 -23.23
C PRO A 39 40.06 24.12 -24.33
N ASP A 40 40.70 22.98 -24.10
CA ASP A 40 40.38 21.73 -24.77
C ASP A 40 38.93 21.40 -24.41
N ALA A 41 38.10 21.32 -25.43
CA ALA A 41 36.77 20.80 -25.34
C ALA A 41 36.86 19.35 -24.88
N ALA A 42 36.82 19.15 -23.57
CA ALA A 42 36.52 17.86 -23.00
C ALA A 42 35.15 17.46 -23.54
N ALA A 43 35.12 16.46 -24.40
CA ALA A 43 33.92 15.76 -24.74
C ALA A 43 33.26 15.34 -23.42
N SER A 44 32.15 15.96 -23.07
CA SER A 44 31.28 15.47 -22.02
C SER A 44 30.80 14.11 -22.49
N ASP A 45 31.34 13.09 -21.88
CA ASP A 45 30.77 11.75 -21.90
C ASP A 45 29.35 11.90 -21.38
N GLY A 46 28.39 11.84 -22.29
CA GLY A 46 26.97 12.07 -22.02
C GLY A 46 26.35 10.90 -21.29
N SER A 47 26.83 10.60 -20.10
CA SER A 47 26.08 9.90 -19.07
C SER A 47 25.23 10.95 -18.39
N THR A 48 24.03 11.19 -18.91
CA THR A 48 22.97 11.90 -18.19
C THR A 48 22.52 10.99 -17.06
N SER A 49 23.17 11.10 -15.88
CA SER A 49 22.60 10.62 -14.63
C SER A 49 21.29 11.41 -14.45
N GLY A 50 20.14 10.74 -14.52
CA GLY A 50 18.82 11.35 -14.33
C GLY A 50 18.59 11.86 -12.91
N GLY A 51 19.50 11.54 -11.98
CA GLY A 51 19.38 11.84 -10.56
C GLY A 51 18.50 10.85 -9.80
N ASP A 52 18.32 11.11 -8.52
CA ASP A 52 17.45 10.30 -7.66
C ASP A 52 15.98 10.65 -7.89
N VAL A 53 15.11 9.65 -7.83
CA VAL A 53 13.65 9.77 -7.78
C VAL A 53 13.18 9.09 -6.51
N VAL A 54 12.62 9.85 -5.59
CA VAL A 54 12.15 9.33 -4.30
C VAL A 54 10.71 8.86 -4.44
N LEU A 55 10.51 7.54 -4.29
CA LEU A 55 9.22 6.87 -4.29
C LEU A 55 8.75 6.63 -2.86
N VAL A 56 7.68 7.30 -2.45
CA VAL A 56 7.04 7.14 -1.14
C VAL A 56 5.86 6.19 -1.29
N THR A 57 5.80 5.13 -0.46
CA THR A 57 4.76 4.12 -0.60
C THR A 57 4.18 3.68 0.75
N HIS A 58 3.07 2.93 0.70
CA HIS A 58 2.65 2.11 1.83
C HIS A 58 3.69 1.00 2.12
N ASP A 59 3.64 0.43 3.34
CA ASP A 59 4.67 -0.50 3.83
C ASP A 59 4.71 -1.83 3.05
N SER A 60 3.56 -2.27 2.52
CA SER A 60 3.44 -3.55 1.80
C SER A 60 3.85 -3.49 0.33
N PHE A 61 4.32 -2.33 -0.15
CA PHE A 61 4.80 -2.19 -1.53
C PHE A 61 5.98 -3.13 -1.81
N SER A 62 5.85 -3.94 -2.83
CA SER A 62 6.87 -4.90 -3.21
C SER A 62 6.89 -5.14 -4.73
N LEU A 63 8.00 -4.81 -5.36
CA LEU A 63 8.28 -5.16 -6.75
C LEU A 63 9.61 -5.90 -6.87
N PRO A 64 9.76 -6.81 -7.86
CA PRO A 64 11.01 -7.49 -8.10
C PRO A 64 12.17 -6.50 -8.36
N LYS A 65 13.24 -6.58 -7.58
CA LYS A 65 14.42 -5.70 -7.74
C LYS A 65 15.00 -5.64 -9.16
N LYS A 66 14.78 -6.70 -9.97
CA LYS A 66 15.19 -6.72 -11.37
C LYS A 66 14.45 -5.68 -12.20
N LEU A 67 13.16 -5.42 -11.92
CA LEU A 67 12.36 -4.42 -12.64
C LEU A 67 12.82 -3.02 -12.30
N ILE A 68 13.06 -2.74 -11.01
CA ILE A 68 13.62 -1.45 -10.57
C ILE A 68 14.96 -1.19 -11.25
N ARG A 69 15.88 -2.16 -11.25
CA ARG A 69 17.17 -2.03 -11.93
C ARG A 69 17.07 -1.86 -13.44
N ALA A 70 16.05 -2.46 -14.08
CA ALA A 70 15.81 -2.25 -15.51
C ALA A 70 15.41 -0.80 -15.78
N PHE A 71 14.45 -0.26 -15.02
CA PHE A 71 14.07 1.15 -15.08
C PHE A 71 15.26 2.08 -14.87
N GLU A 72 16.07 1.85 -13.84
CA GLU A 72 17.26 2.66 -13.55
C GLU A 72 18.29 2.62 -14.70
N SER A 73 18.48 1.43 -15.30
CA SER A 73 19.39 1.26 -16.44
C SER A 73 18.90 1.92 -17.72
N GLU A 74 17.59 1.92 -17.96
CA GLU A 74 16.97 2.45 -19.18
C GLU A 74 16.85 3.97 -19.15
N THR A 75 16.54 4.51 -17.96
CA THR A 75 16.25 5.95 -17.79
C THR A 75 17.43 6.77 -17.26
N GLY A 76 18.37 6.11 -16.57
CA GLY A 76 19.44 6.78 -15.86
C GLY A 76 19.03 7.38 -14.52
N TYR A 77 17.77 7.26 -14.11
CA TYR A 77 17.31 7.64 -12.77
C TYR A 77 17.69 6.55 -11.75
N THR A 78 17.81 6.93 -10.48
CA THR A 78 17.97 5.99 -9.35
C THR A 78 16.73 6.07 -8.48
N VAL A 79 16.07 4.94 -8.23
CA VAL A 79 14.87 4.89 -7.38
C VAL A 79 15.26 4.79 -5.91
N VAL A 80 14.88 5.79 -5.12
CA VAL A 80 15.02 5.80 -3.66
C VAL A 80 13.65 5.49 -3.05
N HIS A 81 13.48 4.27 -2.54
CA HIS A 81 12.21 3.82 -1.97
C HIS A 81 12.11 4.19 -0.48
N THR A 82 11.00 4.82 -0.08
CA THR A 82 10.71 5.29 1.28
C THR A 82 9.32 4.82 1.72
N PRO A 83 9.21 3.73 2.51
CA PRO A 83 7.94 3.31 3.09
C PRO A 83 7.46 4.31 4.16
N ALA A 84 6.15 4.55 4.22
CA ALA A 84 5.55 5.60 5.03
C ALA A 84 4.39 5.14 5.94
N GLY A 85 4.24 3.85 6.17
CA GLY A 85 3.14 3.25 6.92
C GLY A 85 2.08 2.64 6.00
N ASP A 86 0.97 2.19 6.55
CA ASP A 86 -0.18 1.72 5.76
C ASP A 86 -0.86 2.93 5.04
N GLY A 87 -1.77 2.69 4.09
CA GLY A 87 -2.29 3.71 3.18
C GLY A 87 -2.88 4.95 3.86
N GLY A 88 -3.57 4.80 4.99
CA GLY A 88 -4.07 5.94 5.78
C GLY A 88 -2.95 6.75 6.45
N GLU A 89 -1.91 6.08 6.97
CA GLU A 89 -0.73 6.78 7.50
C GLU A 89 0.07 7.47 6.40
N LEU A 90 0.26 6.80 5.27
CA LEU A 90 0.90 7.37 4.09
C LEU A 90 0.19 8.66 3.68
N THR A 91 -1.13 8.60 3.47
CA THR A 91 -1.93 9.76 3.05
C THR A 91 -1.84 10.89 4.07
N SER A 92 -2.00 10.60 5.37
CA SER A 92 -1.88 11.62 6.42
C SER A 92 -0.50 12.30 6.45
N LYS A 93 0.58 11.55 6.22
CA LYS A 93 1.94 12.10 6.14
C LYS A 93 2.11 12.99 4.91
N LEU A 94 1.59 12.58 3.76
CA LEU A 94 1.62 13.39 2.54
C LEU A 94 0.85 14.71 2.71
N GLU A 95 -0.35 14.66 3.28
CA GLU A 95 -1.16 15.86 3.59
C GLU A 95 -0.43 16.82 4.54
N LEU A 96 0.16 16.31 5.61
CA LEU A 96 0.89 17.12 6.59
C LEU A 96 2.17 17.76 6.04
N THR A 97 2.69 17.22 4.96
CA THR A 97 3.95 17.68 4.34
C THR A 97 3.77 18.22 2.93
N ALA A 98 2.53 18.58 2.52
CA ALA A 98 2.23 19.04 1.17
C ALA A 98 3.10 20.22 0.72
N ASP A 99 3.40 21.19 1.63
CA ASP A 99 4.31 22.31 1.35
C ASP A 99 5.81 21.90 1.22
N HIS A 100 6.17 20.70 1.71
CA HIS A 100 7.54 20.15 1.70
C HIS A 100 7.48 18.63 1.47
N PRO A 101 7.29 18.20 0.22
CA PRO A 101 6.95 16.81 -0.10
C PRO A 101 8.03 15.84 0.37
N LEU A 102 7.60 14.66 0.81
CA LEU A 102 8.48 13.59 1.32
C LEU A 102 9.30 12.92 0.21
N GLY A 103 8.95 13.17 -1.05
CA GLY A 103 9.58 12.57 -2.20
C GLY A 103 9.11 13.19 -3.51
N ASP A 104 9.24 12.43 -4.59
CA ASP A 104 8.89 12.87 -5.94
C ASP A 104 7.60 12.19 -6.43
N VAL A 105 7.35 10.95 -6.02
CA VAL A 105 6.17 10.16 -6.36
C VAL A 105 5.62 9.54 -5.09
N ALA A 106 4.31 9.53 -4.93
CA ALA A 106 3.64 8.66 -3.98
C ALA A 106 2.89 7.55 -4.71
N PHE A 107 2.87 6.33 -4.13
CA PHE A 107 2.07 5.19 -4.56
C PHE A 107 1.39 4.54 -3.35
N GLY A 108 0.10 4.19 -3.50
CA GLY A 108 -0.69 3.52 -2.47
C GLY A 108 -1.65 4.44 -1.71
N VAL A 109 -1.86 5.68 -2.20
CA VAL A 109 -3.07 6.41 -1.86
C VAL A 109 -4.22 5.79 -2.66
N ASP A 110 -5.30 5.44 -2.01
CA ASP A 110 -6.41 4.71 -2.63
C ASP A 110 -7.70 5.55 -2.71
N ASN A 111 -8.71 4.99 -3.38
CA ASN A 111 -10.01 5.65 -3.58
C ASN A 111 -10.72 6.04 -2.27
N THR A 112 -10.35 5.49 -1.12
CA THR A 112 -10.97 5.83 0.17
C THR A 112 -10.33 7.06 0.83
N PHE A 113 -9.09 7.39 0.47
CA PHE A 113 -8.32 8.52 0.98
C PHE A 113 -8.01 9.60 -0.06
N ALA A 114 -8.11 9.28 -1.36
CA ALA A 114 -7.64 10.12 -2.46
C ALA A 114 -8.25 11.53 -2.48
N ALA A 115 -9.56 11.67 -2.22
CA ALA A 115 -10.22 12.97 -2.22
C ALA A 115 -9.56 13.95 -1.23
N SER A 116 -9.22 13.49 -0.01
CA SER A 116 -8.58 14.38 0.97
C SER A 116 -7.15 14.77 0.58
N ALA A 117 -6.41 13.86 -0.05
CA ALA A 117 -5.06 14.17 -0.55
C ALA A 117 -5.09 15.19 -1.71
N LEU A 118 -6.09 15.10 -2.61
CA LEU A 118 -6.32 16.10 -3.66
C LEU A 118 -6.71 17.45 -3.07
N ASP A 119 -7.63 17.48 -2.11
CA ASP A 119 -8.06 18.70 -1.42
C ASP A 119 -6.89 19.39 -0.68
N ALA A 120 -5.95 18.61 -0.17
CA ALA A 120 -4.74 19.12 0.47
C ALA A 120 -3.66 19.59 -0.50
N GLY A 121 -3.86 19.44 -1.83
CA GLY A 121 -2.89 19.85 -2.86
C GLY A 121 -1.61 19.02 -2.86
N VAL A 122 -1.69 17.74 -2.49
CA VAL A 122 -0.53 16.82 -2.40
C VAL A 122 0.07 16.53 -3.77
N PHE A 123 -0.76 16.47 -4.82
CA PHE A 123 -0.36 15.96 -6.13
C PHE A 123 -0.37 17.03 -7.20
N ALA A 124 0.66 17.02 -8.06
CA ALA A 124 0.71 17.80 -9.28
C ALA A 124 -0.05 17.10 -10.41
N PRO A 125 -0.70 17.86 -11.30
CA PRO A 125 -1.36 17.29 -12.47
C PRO A 125 -0.39 16.50 -13.37
N TYR A 126 -0.76 15.26 -13.70
CA TYR A 126 -0.03 14.44 -14.67
C TYR A 126 -0.95 13.40 -15.31
N ASP A 127 -1.40 13.66 -16.53
CA ASP A 127 -2.24 12.72 -17.30
C ASP A 127 -1.36 11.64 -17.95
N ALA A 128 -1.04 10.58 -17.22
CA ALA A 128 -0.29 9.45 -17.71
C ALA A 128 -1.08 8.68 -18.78
N ALA A 129 -0.37 8.09 -19.76
CA ALA A 129 -0.97 7.26 -20.77
C ALA A 129 -1.43 5.93 -20.18
N LEU A 130 -2.73 5.77 -19.96
CA LEU A 130 -3.29 4.58 -19.35
C LEU A 130 -3.25 3.35 -20.26
N PRO A 131 -2.95 2.15 -19.74
CA PRO A 131 -3.07 0.90 -20.47
C PRO A 131 -4.54 0.52 -20.71
N ALA A 132 -4.75 -0.53 -21.49
CA ALA A 132 -6.09 -1.00 -21.84
C ALA A 132 -6.93 -1.32 -20.59
N GLY A 133 -8.14 -0.78 -20.54
CA GLY A 133 -9.08 -1.02 -19.44
C GLY A 133 -8.87 -0.17 -18.17
N ALA A 134 -7.74 0.50 -18.01
CA ALA A 134 -7.43 1.26 -16.79
C ALA A 134 -8.29 2.52 -16.60
N ASP A 135 -8.85 3.06 -17.66
CA ASP A 135 -9.68 4.29 -17.62
C ASP A 135 -10.91 4.15 -16.70
N GLN A 136 -11.46 2.94 -16.55
CA GLN A 136 -12.57 2.67 -15.65
C GLN A 136 -12.24 2.84 -14.15
N TYR A 137 -10.96 2.87 -13.81
CA TYR A 137 -10.44 3.01 -12.45
C TYR A 137 -9.98 4.42 -12.11
N ARG A 138 -10.17 5.40 -13.05
CA ARG A 138 -9.91 6.81 -12.74
C ARG A 138 -10.72 7.25 -11.55
N LEU A 139 -10.12 8.05 -10.68
CA LEU A 139 -10.80 8.60 -9.52
C LEU A 139 -11.88 9.61 -9.99
N PRO A 140 -13.15 9.41 -9.64
CA PRO A 140 -14.18 10.41 -9.89
C PRO A 140 -13.85 11.74 -9.18
N GLY A 141 -13.98 12.85 -9.88
CA GLY A 141 -13.67 14.19 -9.35
C GLY A 141 -12.22 14.64 -9.51
N ASP A 142 -11.31 13.77 -9.95
CA ASP A 142 -9.94 14.16 -10.33
C ASP A 142 -9.90 14.61 -11.81
N GLU A 143 -10.37 15.81 -12.07
CA GLU A 143 -10.43 16.36 -13.43
C GLU A 143 -9.03 16.74 -13.98
N GLU A 144 -8.06 16.95 -13.12
CA GLU A 144 -6.68 17.29 -13.49
C GLU A 144 -5.79 16.07 -13.71
N HIS A 145 -6.36 14.86 -13.49
CA HIS A 145 -5.64 13.59 -13.61
C HIS A 145 -4.34 13.54 -12.79
N ALA A 146 -4.40 14.09 -11.56
CA ALA A 146 -3.26 14.11 -10.66
C ALA A 146 -2.94 12.72 -10.07
N LEU A 147 -3.93 11.82 -10.08
CA LEU A 147 -3.83 10.45 -9.61
C LEU A 147 -4.02 9.45 -10.76
N THR A 148 -3.05 8.56 -10.90
CA THR A 148 -2.99 7.52 -11.93
C THR A 148 -3.31 6.16 -11.31
N PRO A 149 -4.36 5.43 -11.73
CA PRO A 149 -4.65 4.10 -11.21
C PRO A 149 -3.56 3.10 -11.63
N VAL A 150 -3.08 2.29 -10.69
CA VAL A 150 -2.00 1.32 -10.91
C VAL A 150 -2.46 -0.11 -10.73
N ASP A 151 -3.25 -0.36 -9.69
CA ASP A 151 -3.79 -1.68 -9.39
C ASP A 151 -5.13 -1.59 -8.68
N THR A 152 -5.76 -2.77 -8.50
CA THR A 152 -7.04 -2.89 -7.83
C THR A 152 -7.15 -4.20 -7.08
N GLY A 153 -7.98 -4.23 -6.04
CA GLY A 153 -8.37 -5.39 -5.29
C GLY A 153 -9.72 -5.17 -4.62
N GLU A 154 -10.26 -6.22 -4.04
CA GLU A 154 -11.44 -6.12 -3.21
C GLU A 154 -11.04 -6.43 -1.77
N VAL A 155 -11.25 -5.49 -0.87
CA VAL A 155 -11.04 -5.70 0.57
C VAL A 155 -12.21 -6.50 1.11
N CYS A 156 -11.95 -7.70 1.62
CA CYS A 156 -12.96 -8.65 2.06
C CYS A 156 -12.59 -9.25 3.43
N VAL A 157 -13.56 -9.76 4.16
CA VAL A 157 -13.30 -10.65 5.28
C VAL A 157 -12.73 -11.97 4.75
N ASN A 158 -11.66 -12.46 5.36
CA ASN A 158 -10.99 -13.71 5.04
C ASN A 158 -11.02 -14.66 6.23
N VAL A 159 -11.05 -15.95 5.98
CA VAL A 159 -11.11 -16.99 7.00
C VAL A 159 -10.04 -18.05 6.80
N ASP A 160 -9.48 -18.57 7.88
CA ASP A 160 -8.65 -19.77 7.90
C ASP A 160 -9.55 -21.02 7.92
N THR A 161 -9.81 -21.57 6.73
CA THR A 161 -10.70 -22.73 6.57
C THR A 161 -10.17 -23.99 7.26
N ALA A 162 -8.85 -24.12 7.40
CA ALA A 162 -8.25 -25.26 8.11
C ALA A 162 -8.51 -25.15 9.61
N TRP A 163 -8.36 -23.97 10.20
CA TRP A 163 -8.67 -23.72 11.62
C TRP A 163 -10.13 -24.06 11.97
N PHE A 164 -11.08 -23.63 11.12
CA PHE A 164 -12.50 -23.91 11.29
C PHE A 164 -12.83 -25.41 11.17
N ALA A 165 -12.25 -26.07 10.15
CA ALA A 165 -12.44 -27.49 9.91
C ALA A 165 -11.92 -28.38 11.07
N GLU A 166 -10.80 -28.01 11.69
CA GLU A 166 -10.22 -28.72 12.84
C GLU A 166 -11.13 -28.67 14.09
N ARG A 167 -12.01 -27.67 14.17
CA ARG A 167 -12.90 -27.44 15.33
C ARG A 167 -14.35 -27.81 15.09
N ASP A 168 -14.66 -28.36 13.91
CA ASP A 168 -16.04 -28.68 13.48
C ASP A 168 -16.97 -27.45 13.62
N LEU A 169 -16.45 -26.27 13.38
CA LEU A 169 -17.14 -24.97 13.39
C LEU A 169 -17.27 -24.47 11.95
N ALA A 170 -18.47 -24.05 11.55
CA ALA A 170 -18.64 -23.39 10.26
C ALA A 170 -17.98 -22.01 10.30
N PRO A 171 -17.26 -21.56 9.24
CA PRO A 171 -16.82 -20.18 9.16
C PRO A 171 -18.03 -19.24 8.99
N PRO A 172 -17.89 -17.93 9.32
CA PRO A 172 -18.91 -16.93 9.01
C PRO A 172 -19.17 -16.87 7.50
N ALA A 173 -20.37 -16.47 7.11
CA ALA A 173 -20.76 -16.33 5.71
C ALA A 173 -20.84 -14.85 5.24
N ASP A 174 -21.18 -13.95 6.14
CA ASP A 174 -21.39 -12.53 5.86
C ASP A 174 -20.96 -11.62 7.03
N LEU A 175 -21.26 -10.32 6.92
CA LEU A 175 -20.93 -9.35 7.97
C LEU A 175 -21.76 -9.53 9.24
N ASP A 176 -23.01 -9.96 9.13
CA ASP A 176 -23.90 -10.17 10.29
C ASP A 176 -23.34 -11.25 11.21
N ASP A 177 -22.80 -12.33 10.63
CA ASP A 177 -22.20 -13.44 11.38
C ASP A 177 -21.03 -12.99 12.27
N LEU A 178 -20.28 -11.94 11.89
CA LEU A 178 -19.14 -11.46 12.70
C LEU A 178 -19.54 -10.94 14.08
N THR A 179 -20.82 -10.64 14.28
CA THR A 179 -21.38 -10.21 15.58
C THR A 179 -22.01 -11.37 16.36
N ASP A 180 -22.09 -12.60 15.77
CA ASP A 180 -22.61 -13.77 16.47
C ASP A 180 -21.63 -14.23 17.57
N PRO A 181 -22.10 -14.53 18.78
CA PRO A 181 -21.27 -15.05 19.88
C PRO A 181 -20.47 -16.32 19.53
N ALA A 182 -20.83 -17.07 18.48
CA ALA A 182 -20.04 -18.21 18.01
C ALA A 182 -18.65 -17.78 17.50
N TYR A 183 -18.49 -16.53 17.11
CA TYR A 183 -17.23 -15.95 16.60
C TYR A 183 -16.60 -14.91 17.55
N GLU A 184 -17.04 -14.90 18.82
CA GLU A 184 -16.47 -14.00 19.83
C GLU A 184 -14.95 -14.15 19.91
N GLY A 185 -14.24 -13.02 19.79
CA GLY A 185 -12.78 -12.97 19.85
C GLY A 185 -12.05 -13.57 18.64
N LEU A 186 -12.72 -13.88 17.53
CA LEU A 186 -12.10 -14.54 16.38
C LEU A 186 -11.72 -13.59 15.24
N PHE A 187 -12.24 -12.37 15.20
CA PHE A 187 -12.01 -11.41 14.11
C PHE A 187 -10.95 -10.37 14.45
N VAL A 188 -10.11 -10.04 13.46
CA VAL A 188 -9.16 -8.92 13.51
C VAL A 188 -9.27 -8.07 12.25
N THR A 189 -9.26 -6.74 12.45
CA THR A 189 -9.28 -5.73 11.38
C THR A 189 -8.24 -4.65 11.64
N PRO A 190 -7.60 -4.09 10.60
CA PRO A 190 -6.83 -2.85 10.74
C PRO A 190 -7.74 -1.67 11.10
N ALA A 191 -7.15 -0.64 11.68
CA ALA A 191 -7.85 0.59 12.03
C ALA A 191 -8.21 1.42 10.80
N ALA A 192 -9.44 1.94 10.76
CA ALA A 192 -9.92 2.76 9.65
C ALA A 192 -9.16 4.09 9.47
N THR A 193 -8.52 4.58 10.53
CA THR A 193 -7.76 5.84 10.50
C THR A 193 -6.36 5.72 9.90
N THR A 194 -5.77 4.52 9.90
CA THR A 194 -4.35 4.32 9.56
C THR A 194 -4.15 3.39 8.36
N SER A 195 -5.16 2.59 8.01
CA SER A 195 -5.06 1.52 7.02
C SER A 195 -6.13 1.65 5.94
N THR A 196 -5.73 1.46 4.68
CA THR A 196 -6.65 1.34 3.55
C THR A 196 -7.68 0.23 3.75
N PRO A 197 -7.29 -1.04 4.02
CA PRO A 197 -8.29 -2.08 4.31
C PRO A 197 -9.21 -1.73 5.46
N GLY A 198 -8.70 -1.11 6.53
CA GLY A 198 -9.53 -0.68 7.65
C GLY A 198 -10.59 0.36 7.27
N MET A 199 -10.22 1.35 6.45
CA MET A 199 -11.17 2.34 5.92
C MET A 199 -12.17 1.71 4.94
N ALA A 200 -11.71 0.83 4.07
CA ALA A 200 -12.59 0.09 3.16
C ALA A 200 -13.64 -0.75 3.92
N PHE A 201 -13.25 -1.38 5.04
CA PHE A 201 -14.19 -2.11 5.89
C PHE A 201 -15.21 -1.19 6.58
N LEU A 202 -14.76 -0.04 7.09
CA LEU A 202 -15.70 0.96 7.61
C LEU A 202 -16.71 1.37 6.54
N LEU A 203 -16.27 1.67 5.33
CA LEU A 203 -17.15 2.02 4.21
C LEU A 203 -18.06 0.85 3.80
N ALA A 204 -17.56 -0.40 3.80
CA ALA A 204 -18.38 -1.57 3.56
C ALA A 204 -19.53 -1.67 4.57
N THR A 205 -19.25 -1.42 5.86
CA THR A 205 -20.30 -1.42 6.90
C THR A 205 -21.28 -0.26 6.75
N ILE A 206 -20.82 0.91 6.33
CA ILE A 206 -21.69 2.05 6.01
C ILE A 206 -22.58 1.73 4.80
N GLY A 207 -22.01 1.16 3.74
CA GLY A 207 -22.77 0.75 2.56
C GLY A 207 -23.82 -0.32 2.86
N GLN A 208 -23.49 -1.27 3.75
CA GLN A 208 -24.39 -2.37 4.12
C GLN A 208 -25.52 -1.92 5.07
N TYR A 209 -25.20 -1.12 6.10
CA TYR A 209 -26.12 -0.85 7.20
C TYR A 209 -26.67 0.58 7.19
N GLY A 210 -26.20 1.46 6.29
CA GLY A 210 -26.62 2.87 6.26
C GLY A 210 -26.42 3.54 7.64
N GLU A 211 -27.44 4.20 8.18
CA GLU A 211 -27.38 4.86 9.49
C GLU A 211 -27.12 3.90 10.66
N GLY A 212 -27.35 2.59 10.48
CA GLY A 212 -27.13 1.55 11.51
C GLY A 212 -25.69 1.09 11.67
N TRP A 213 -24.73 1.61 10.89
CA TRP A 213 -23.33 1.18 10.92
C TRP A 213 -22.68 1.35 12.32
N THR A 214 -23.09 2.34 13.11
CA THR A 214 -22.57 2.55 14.46
C THR A 214 -23.04 1.48 15.46
N ASP A 215 -24.25 0.99 15.29
CA ASP A 215 -24.77 -0.12 16.10
C ASP A 215 -24.04 -1.41 15.74
N TYR A 216 -23.85 -1.69 14.44
CA TYR A 216 -23.05 -2.82 13.99
C TYR A 216 -21.63 -2.82 14.57
N TRP A 217 -20.91 -1.69 14.55
CA TRP A 217 -19.57 -1.59 15.14
C TRP A 217 -19.59 -1.76 16.66
N SER A 218 -20.63 -1.29 17.32
CA SER A 218 -20.80 -1.51 18.76
C SER A 218 -20.97 -3.00 19.09
N ASP A 219 -21.76 -3.73 18.30
CA ASP A 219 -21.94 -5.18 18.43
C ASP A 219 -20.66 -5.95 18.09
N LEU A 220 -19.95 -5.54 17.03
CA LEU A 220 -18.67 -6.13 16.64
C LEU A 220 -17.60 -5.99 17.74
N LEU A 221 -17.53 -4.83 18.39
CA LEU A 221 -16.63 -4.58 19.53
C LEU A 221 -17.08 -5.37 20.77
N ALA A 222 -18.39 -5.49 21.02
CA ALA A 222 -18.92 -6.32 22.10
C ALA A 222 -18.60 -7.80 21.87
N ASN A 223 -18.43 -8.24 20.61
CA ASN A 223 -17.98 -9.57 20.21
C ASN A 223 -16.44 -9.74 20.18
N ASP A 224 -15.71 -8.85 20.88
CA ASP A 224 -14.24 -8.88 21.04
C ASP A 224 -13.46 -8.86 19.70
N ALA A 225 -13.94 -8.12 18.72
CA ALA A 225 -13.17 -7.87 17.50
C ALA A 225 -11.90 -7.10 17.84
N ALA A 226 -10.75 -7.58 17.36
CA ALA A 226 -9.47 -6.89 17.54
C ALA A 226 -9.28 -5.82 16.47
N ILE A 227 -8.82 -4.64 16.88
CA ILE A 227 -8.41 -3.57 15.96
C ILE A 227 -6.91 -3.36 16.14
N VAL A 228 -6.16 -3.47 15.03
CA VAL A 228 -4.72 -3.30 14.99
C VAL A 228 -4.33 -2.13 14.09
N LYS A 229 -3.05 -1.74 14.13
CA LYS A 229 -2.62 -0.52 13.46
C LYS A 229 -2.72 -0.60 11.94
N GLY A 230 -2.30 -1.70 11.33
CA GLY A 230 -2.21 -1.85 9.90
C GLY A 230 -2.49 -3.27 9.42
N TRP A 231 -2.57 -3.42 8.10
CA TRP A 231 -2.87 -4.71 7.48
C TRP A 231 -1.78 -5.76 7.76
N GLU A 232 -0.50 -5.36 7.79
CA GLU A 232 0.59 -6.29 8.10
C GLU A 232 0.48 -6.87 9.52
N ASP A 233 0.06 -6.06 10.50
CA ASP A 233 -0.20 -6.54 11.85
C ASP A 233 -1.35 -7.56 11.86
N ALA A 234 -2.46 -7.24 11.21
CA ALA A 234 -3.61 -8.14 11.13
C ALA A 234 -3.25 -9.47 10.43
N TYR A 235 -2.63 -9.39 9.24
CA TYR A 235 -2.43 -10.56 8.38
C TYR A 235 -1.21 -11.40 8.75
N TYR A 236 -0.08 -10.77 9.09
CA TYR A 236 1.17 -11.49 9.36
C TYR A 236 1.44 -11.76 10.83
N VAL A 237 0.69 -11.10 11.76
CA VAL A 237 0.89 -11.30 13.20
C VAL A 237 -0.31 -11.99 13.84
N ASP A 238 -1.53 -11.50 13.62
CA ASP A 238 -2.71 -11.95 14.37
C ASP A 238 -3.48 -13.06 13.66
N PHE A 239 -3.43 -13.16 12.33
CA PHE A 239 -4.12 -14.19 11.58
C PHE A 239 -3.53 -15.59 11.83
N THR A 240 -4.40 -16.59 12.07
CA THR A 240 -3.97 -17.97 12.41
C THR A 240 -3.10 -18.62 11.34
N TYR A 241 -3.36 -18.36 10.05
CA TYR A 241 -2.50 -18.82 8.95
C TYR A 241 -1.03 -18.40 9.14
N SER A 242 -0.80 -17.23 9.69
CA SER A 242 0.55 -16.68 9.97
C SER A 242 1.06 -17.05 11.36
N GLY A 243 0.30 -17.80 12.15
CA GLY A 243 0.67 -18.27 13.49
C GLY A 243 0.13 -17.40 14.63
N GLY A 244 -0.81 -16.49 14.34
CA GLY A 244 -1.58 -15.73 15.32
C GLY A 244 -2.71 -16.56 15.94
N ASP A 245 -3.69 -15.89 16.53
CA ASP A 245 -4.81 -16.50 17.24
C ASP A 245 -6.20 -16.11 16.69
N ARG A 246 -6.27 -15.26 15.65
CA ARG A 246 -7.51 -14.81 15.02
C ARG A 246 -7.72 -15.53 13.68
N PRO A 247 -8.70 -16.45 13.55
CA PRO A 247 -8.95 -17.18 12.30
C PRO A 247 -9.78 -16.42 11.27
N ILE A 248 -10.26 -15.22 11.62
CA ILE A 248 -10.99 -14.32 10.74
C ILE A 248 -10.21 -13.02 10.67
N VAL A 249 -9.85 -12.58 9.45
CA VAL A 249 -9.03 -11.39 9.22
C VAL A 249 -9.62 -10.56 8.09
N LEU A 250 -9.51 -9.25 8.19
CA LEU A 250 -9.77 -8.38 7.05
C LEU A 250 -8.55 -8.38 6.13
N SER A 251 -8.75 -8.73 4.85
CA SER A 251 -7.70 -8.78 3.84
C SER A 251 -8.32 -8.62 2.44
N TYR A 252 -7.78 -9.28 1.43
CA TYR A 252 -8.21 -9.13 0.04
C TYR A 252 -8.84 -10.40 -0.53
N ASP A 253 -9.65 -10.24 -1.58
CA ASP A 253 -10.17 -11.34 -2.41
C ASP A 253 -9.06 -12.20 -3.03
N THR A 254 -7.87 -11.66 -3.15
CA THR A 254 -6.66 -12.30 -3.67
C THR A 254 -5.86 -13.09 -2.63
N SER A 255 -6.11 -12.87 -1.33
CA SER A 255 -5.36 -13.52 -0.24
C SER A 255 -5.37 -15.05 -0.30
N PRO A 256 -6.44 -15.74 -0.76
CA PRO A 256 -6.40 -17.18 -0.94
C PRO A 256 -5.35 -17.67 -1.95
N ALA A 257 -4.93 -16.82 -2.91
CA ALA A 257 -3.85 -17.17 -3.85
C ALA A 257 -2.46 -17.12 -3.17
N PHE A 258 -2.30 -16.33 -2.11
CA PHE A 258 -1.05 -16.27 -1.33
C PHE A 258 -0.84 -17.54 -0.49
N THR A 259 -1.91 -18.15 0.02
CA THR A 259 -1.87 -19.29 0.94
C THR A 259 -1.86 -20.65 0.24
N VAL A 260 -1.59 -20.69 -1.07
CA VAL A 260 -1.61 -21.94 -1.86
C VAL A 260 -0.39 -22.81 -1.58
N GLU A 261 -0.62 -23.99 -1.02
CA GLU A 261 0.37 -25.05 -0.84
C GLU A 261 -0.10 -26.36 -1.48
N GLY A 262 0.74 -26.98 -2.30
CA GLY A 262 0.40 -28.25 -2.95
C GLY A 262 -0.85 -28.16 -3.87
N GLY A 263 -1.16 -26.99 -4.41
CA GLY A 263 -2.31 -26.75 -5.29
C GLY A 263 -3.65 -26.58 -4.56
N LYS A 264 -3.62 -26.33 -3.25
CA LYS A 264 -4.79 -26.04 -2.42
C LYS A 264 -4.52 -24.80 -1.57
N THR A 265 -5.55 -24.02 -1.30
CA THR A 265 -5.51 -22.94 -0.31
C THR A 265 -6.09 -23.43 1.02
N SER A 266 -5.60 -22.86 2.13
CA SER A 266 -6.16 -23.07 3.48
C SER A 266 -7.00 -21.88 3.94
N THR A 267 -7.18 -20.86 3.11
CA THR A 267 -7.97 -19.67 3.42
C THR A 267 -9.05 -19.45 2.36
N ALA A 268 -10.04 -18.64 2.69
CA ALA A 268 -11.08 -18.22 1.76
C ALA A 268 -11.45 -16.75 2.02
N ALA A 269 -11.75 -16.00 0.97
CA ALA A 269 -12.37 -14.69 1.06
C ALA A 269 -13.89 -14.81 1.02
N LEU A 270 -14.60 -14.08 1.88
CA LEU A 270 -16.06 -13.98 1.91
C LEU A 270 -16.48 -12.90 0.92
N LEU A 271 -16.79 -13.29 -0.32
CA LEU A 271 -16.93 -12.36 -1.44
C LEU A 271 -18.12 -11.39 -1.32
N ASP A 272 -19.12 -11.72 -0.50
CA ASP A 272 -20.26 -10.84 -0.25
C ASP A 272 -19.96 -9.72 0.78
N THR A 273 -18.75 -9.71 1.36
CA THR A 273 -18.29 -8.70 2.34
C THR A 273 -17.34 -7.66 1.74
N CYS A 274 -17.12 -7.70 0.43
CA CYS A 274 -16.05 -6.97 -0.22
C CYS A 274 -16.40 -5.52 -0.54
N PHE A 275 -15.39 -4.64 -0.42
CA PHE A 275 -15.40 -3.24 -0.85
C PHE A 275 -14.23 -3.02 -1.82
N ARG A 276 -14.48 -2.31 -2.94
CA ARG A 276 -13.45 -2.07 -3.95
C ARG A 276 -12.38 -1.09 -3.48
N GLN A 277 -11.13 -1.50 -3.67
CA GLN A 277 -9.95 -0.66 -3.56
C GLN A 277 -9.30 -0.47 -4.93
N VAL A 278 -8.92 0.77 -5.24
CA VAL A 278 -8.06 1.14 -6.36
C VAL A 278 -6.89 1.93 -5.80
N GLU A 279 -5.66 1.50 -6.05
CA GLU A 279 -4.47 2.22 -5.63
C GLU A 279 -3.95 3.12 -6.75
N TYR A 280 -3.53 4.31 -6.36
CA TYR A 280 -3.05 5.33 -7.28
C TYR A 280 -1.58 5.65 -7.03
N ALA A 281 -0.90 6.03 -8.12
CA ALA A 281 0.36 6.77 -8.08
C ALA A 281 0.14 8.21 -8.53
N GLY A 282 0.90 9.14 -7.96
CA GLY A 282 0.86 10.54 -8.38
C GLY A 282 2.21 11.22 -8.18
N VAL A 283 2.49 12.21 -9.03
CA VAL A 283 3.64 13.11 -8.87
C VAL A 283 3.34 14.05 -7.72
N LEU A 284 4.24 14.16 -6.74
CA LEU A 284 4.05 15.06 -5.61
C LEU A 284 4.23 16.51 -6.05
N GLU A 285 3.35 17.40 -5.58
CA GLU A 285 3.50 18.84 -5.82
C GLU A 285 4.80 19.34 -5.18
N GLY A 286 5.61 20.07 -5.96
CA GLY A 286 6.93 20.50 -5.50
C GLY A 286 8.02 19.43 -5.54
N ALA A 287 7.81 18.30 -6.24
CA ALA A 287 8.80 17.25 -6.46
C ALA A 287 10.17 17.83 -6.90
N ALA A 288 11.24 17.32 -6.31
CA ALA A 288 12.62 17.76 -6.65
C ALA A 288 13.04 17.29 -8.06
N ASN A 289 12.51 16.15 -8.51
CA ASN A 289 12.79 15.58 -9.82
C ASN A 289 11.46 15.26 -10.56
N PRO A 290 10.72 16.27 -11.04
CA PRO A 290 9.40 16.05 -11.64
C PRO A 290 9.44 15.24 -12.95
N ASP A 291 10.51 15.28 -13.73
CA ASP A 291 10.66 14.49 -14.95
C ASP A 291 10.90 13.01 -14.62
N GLY A 292 11.74 12.75 -13.60
CA GLY A 292 11.95 11.40 -13.08
C GLY A 292 10.68 10.83 -12.44
N ALA A 293 9.91 11.68 -11.75
CA ALA A 293 8.62 11.31 -11.15
C ALA A 293 7.61 10.84 -12.21
N ARG A 294 7.44 11.60 -13.30
CA ARG A 294 6.57 11.22 -14.42
C ARG A 294 7.01 9.92 -15.07
N ALA A 295 8.33 9.78 -15.32
CA ALA A 295 8.87 8.53 -15.86
C ALA A 295 8.61 7.33 -14.94
N LEU A 296 8.63 7.51 -13.63
CA LEU A 296 8.34 6.45 -12.66
C LEU A 296 6.85 6.08 -12.62
N VAL A 297 5.95 7.07 -12.72
CA VAL A 297 4.51 6.81 -12.85
C VAL A 297 4.21 6.03 -14.15
N ASP A 298 4.78 6.44 -15.29
CA ASP A 298 4.62 5.72 -16.56
C ASP A 298 5.18 4.29 -16.48
N TRP A 299 6.31 4.10 -15.78
CA TRP A 299 6.90 2.78 -15.59
C TRP A 299 6.01 1.86 -14.73
N LEU A 300 5.31 2.37 -13.71
CA LEU A 300 4.35 1.59 -12.91
C LEU A 300 3.21 1.03 -13.79
N LEU A 301 2.89 1.70 -14.89
CA LEU A 301 1.91 1.26 -15.88
C LEU A 301 2.50 0.35 -16.99
N SER A 302 3.81 0.13 -17.00
CA SER A 302 4.44 -0.72 -18.02
C SER A 302 3.94 -2.17 -17.94
N PRO A 303 3.84 -2.88 -19.09
CA PRO A 303 3.38 -4.27 -19.10
C PRO A 303 4.18 -5.20 -18.18
N GLU A 304 5.48 -4.94 -17.99
CA GLU A 304 6.38 -5.71 -17.14
C GLU A 304 6.05 -5.54 -15.66
N VAL A 305 5.74 -4.32 -15.22
CA VAL A 305 5.33 -4.04 -13.85
C VAL A 305 3.93 -4.57 -13.60
N GLN A 306 2.98 -4.26 -14.49
CA GLN A 306 1.61 -4.74 -14.40
C GLN A 306 1.53 -6.28 -14.33
N ALA A 307 2.34 -6.99 -15.12
CA ALA A 307 2.42 -8.46 -15.08
C ALA A 307 3.06 -9.00 -13.78
N ALA A 308 3.82 -8.18 -13.05
CA ALA A 308 4.43 -8.58 -11.79
C ALA A 308 3.51 -8.40 -10.57
N LEU A 309 2.55 -7.47 -10.61
CA LEU A 309 1.66 -7.13 -9.50
C LEU A 309 0.97 -8.36 -8.88
N PRO A 310 0.35 -9.28 -9.64
CA PRO A 310 -0.35 -10.42 -9.05
C PRO A 310 0.51 -11.30 -8.14
N THR A 311 1.80 -11.44 -8.45
CA THR A 311 2.71 -12.32 -7.69
C THR A 311 3.64 -11.57 -6.73
N SER A 312 3.65 -10.25 -6.77
CA SER A 312 4.51 -9.41 -5.94
C SER A 312 3.73 -8.72 -4.82
N MET A 313 2.54 -8.21 -5.14
CA MET A 313 1.68 -7.48 -4.22
C MET A 313 0.33 -8.16 -3.98
N TYR A 314 0.03 -9.22 -4.75
CA TYR A 314 -1.25 -9.93 -4.68
C TYR A 314 -2.47 -9.02 -4.92
N VAL A 315 -2.36 -8.16 -5.92
CA VAL A 315 -3.42 -7.28 -6.43
C VAL A 315 -3.65 -7.51 -7.92
N PHE A 316 -4.77 -7.08 -8.46
CA PHE A 316 -5.05 -7.14 -9.90
C PHE A 316 -4.40 -5.95 -10.61
N PRO A 317 -3.73 -6.16 -11.75
CA PRO A 317 -3.27 -5.07 -12.59
C PRO A 317 -4.47 -4.30 -13.18
N VAL A 318 -4.32 -2.99 -13.39
CA VAL A 318 -5.33 -2.21 -14.14
C VAL A 318 -5.26 -2.44 -15.65
N ASP A 319 -4.15 -3.00 -16.15
CA ASP A 319 -3.97 -3.36 -17.55
C ASP A 319 -4.75 -4.65 -17.88
N ALA A 320 -5.85 -4.51 -18.62
CA ALA A 320 -6.70 -5.63 -19.02
C ALA A 320 -6.03 -6.61 -19.99
N ASP A 321 -4.94 -6.22 -20.63
CA ASP A 321 -4.19 -7.09 -21.57
C ASP A 321 -3.20 -8.01 -20.85
N VAL A 322 -2.98 -7.81 -19.53
CA VAL A 322 -2.11 -8.65 -18.72
C VAL A 322 -2.76 -10.00 -18.44
N ALA A 323 -2.08 -11.07 -18.87
CA ALA A 323 -2.51 -12.43 -18.56
C ALA A 323 -2.18 -12.79 -17.10
N LEU A 324 -3.19 -13.03 -16.29
CA LEU A 324 -3.00 -13.45 -14.90
C LEU A 324 -2.35 -14.85 -14.82
N PRO A 325 -1.43 -15.09 -13.86
CA PRO A 325 -0.87 -16.42 -13.64
C PRO A 325 -1.97 -17.44 -13.31
N LYS A 326 -2.06 -18.53 -14.05
CA LYS A 326 -3.18 -19.49 -13.99
C LYS A 326 -3.44 -20.03 -12.57
N GLN A 327 -2.37 -20.34 -11.83
CA GLN A 327 -2.50 -20.86 -10.47
C GLN A 327 -3.00 -19.75 -9.52
N TRP A 328 -2.53 -18.53 -9.69
CA TRP A 328 -2.97 -17.36 -8.93
C TRP A 328 -4.46 -17.08 -9.20
N ALA A 329 -4.85 -16.96 -10.47
CA ALA A 329 -6.22 -16.68 -10.89
C ALA A 329 -7.25 -17.78 -10.48
N ALA A 330 -6.79 -19.00 -10.20
CA ALA A 330 -7.67 -20.05 -9.72
C ALA A 330 -8.15 -19.83 -8.28
N PHE A 331 -7.44 -19.01 -7.49
CA PHE A 331 -7.72 -18.77 -6.08
C PHE A 331 -8.00 -17.30 -5.76
N ALA A 332 -7.58 -16.35 -6.59
CA ALA A 332 -7.95 -14.95 -6.53
C ALA A 332 -9.28 -14.74 -7.27
N GLN A 333 -10.38 -14.91 -6.56
CA GLN A 333 -11.73 -14.83 -7.13
C GLN A 333 -12.36 -13.49 -6.78
N GLN A 334 -12.71 -12.72 -7.81
CA GLN A 334 -13.40 -11.45 -7.63
C GLN A 334 -14.88 -11.67 -7.30
N PRO A 335 -15.50 -10.83 -6.45
CA PRO A 335 -16.92 -10.83 -6.21
C PRO A 335 -17.71 -10.45 -7.47
N THR A 336 -18.96 -10.88 -7.56
CA THR A 336 -19.86 -10.46 -8.64
C THR A 336 -20.46 -9.07 -8.42
N SER A 337 -20.45 -8.60 -7.18
CA SER A 337 -20.85 -7.26 -6.74
C SER A 337 -20.12 -6.93 -5.44
N THR A 338 -19.88 -5.68 -5.20
CA THR A 338 -19.24 -5.16 -3.99
C THR A 338 -20.22 -4.32 -3.17
N LEU A 339 -19.94 -4.18 -1.89
CA LEU A 339 -20.55 -3.12 -1.07
C LEU A 339 -20.00 -1.77 -1.55
N GLU A 340 -20.85 -0.77 -1.63
CA GLU A 340 -20.49 0.50 -2.25
C GLU A 340 -20.96 1.68 -1.40
N VAL A 341 -20.17 2.74 -1.39
CA VAL A 341 -20.52 4.08 -0.97
C VAL A 341 -20.10 5.02 -2.11
N ALA A 342 -20.94 5.97 -2.47
CA ALA A 342 -20.64 6.85 -3.59
C ALA A 342 -19.38 7.70 -3.30
N PRO A 343 -18.49 7.93 -4.28
CA PRO A 343 -17.25 8.68 -4.06
C PRO A 343 -17.44 10.10 -3.53
N ASP A 344 -18.48 10.78 -3.97
CA ASP A 344 -18.87 12.11 -3.46
C ASP A 344 -19.34 12.05 -2.00
N GLU A 345 -20.08 11.02 -1.63
CA GLU A 345 -20.48 10.77 -0.25
C GLU A 345 -19.26 10.48 0.66
N ILE A 346 -18.27 9.71 0.17
CA ILE A 346 -17.01 9.47 0.88
C ILE A 346 -16.28 10.81 1.07
N ALA A 347 -16.12 11.61 0.02
CA ALA A 347 -15.43 12.88 0.08
C ALA A 347 -16.08 13.84 1.10
N GLU A 348 -17.41 13.88 1.16
CA GLU A 348 -18.17 14.77 2.04
C GLU A 348 -18.15 14.31 3.50
N ASN A 349 -18.28 13.00 3.78
CA ASN A 349 -18.58 12.49 5.12
C ASN A 349 -17.42 11.75 5.80
N ARG A 350 -16.34 11.39 5.09
CA ARG A 350 -15.25 10.56 5.62
C ARG A 350 -14.70 11.05 6.95
N ARG A 351 -14.51 12.35 7.10
CA ARG A 351 -13.97 12.94 8.35
C ARG A 351 -14.89 12.69 9.55
N ASP A 352 -16.18 12.87 9.36
CA ASP A 352 -17.18 12.70 10.41
C ASP A 352 -17.35 11.22 10.77
N TRP A 353 -17.32 10.34 9.77
CA TRP A 353 -17.33 8.89 9.99
C TRP A 353 -16.10 8.42 10.77
N LEU A 354 -14.90 8.87 10.39
CA LEU A 354 -13.67 8.54 11.12
C LEU A 354 -13.67 9.09 12.55
N SER A 355 -14.20 10.28 12.77
CA SER A 355 -14.35 10.84 14.12
C SER A 355 -15.29 9.99 14.98
N THR A 356 -16.46 9.64 14.44
CA THR A 356 -17.44 8.80 15.14
C THR A 356 -16.89 7.39 15.39
N TRP A 357 -16.23 6.79 14.40
CA TRP A 357 -15.58 5.48 14.53
C TRP A 357 -14.50 5.49 15.62
N THR A 358 -13.68 6.54 15.66
CA THR A 358 -12.64 6.70 16.69
C THR A 358 -13.24 6.81 18.08
N GLU A 359 -14.35 7.53 18.24
CA GLU A 359 -15.06 7.62 19.52
C GLU A 359 -15.61 6.27 19.99
N LEU A 360 -16.14 5.47 19.04
CA LEU A 360 -16.65 4.12 19.34
C LEU A 360 -15.54 3.17 19.77
N THR A 361 -14.41 3.16 19.05
CA THR A 361 -13.31 2.20 19.25
C THR A 361 -12.35 2.57 20.38
N SER A 362 -12.44 3.78 20.94
CA SER A 362 -11.61 4.26 22.06
C SER A 362 -12.22 3.95 23.44
N ARG A 363 -13.39 3.33 23.50
CA ARG A 363 -14.10 3.00 24.75
C ARG A 363 -13.71 1.63 25.26
#